data_a5afd7b847479e868c778de19ef00a47
#
_entry.id   a5afd7b847479e868c778de19ef00a47
#
_cell.length_a   1.000
_cell.length_b   1.000
_cell.length_c   1.000
_cell.angle_alpha   90.00
_cell.angle_beta   90.00
_cell.angle_gamma   90.00
#
_symmetry.space_group_name_H-M   'P 1'
#
loop_
_entity.id
_entity.type
_entity.pdbx_description
1 polymer ?
#
loop_
_entity_poly.entity_id
_entity_poly.type
_entity_poly.pdbx_seq_one_letter_code
_entity_poly.pdbx_strand_id
1 'polypeptide(L)'
;MRKKLLPLAIATVLACVSAATGLAAGSTQVTHFSFTKPSNVCGISGTTVGHGTSVFRDTGNGRYFMSGHFVGVFTAGNGRSTTLTFAGPQKQTSPAVIDEQAGTVTITTTYGGLYEKFSITGGPTLSINAGVVTFVEVFKYTGDPNNPVGDSISETLSRLDGPHPDLLSDFSVFCDVIGPYLQDP
;
A
#
# COMPACT_ATOMS: atom_id res chain seq x y z
N MET A 1 8.00 -15.59 -17.51
CA MET A 1 8.11 -14.12 -17.31
C MET A 1 7.17 -13.75 -16.18
N ARG A 2 7.68 -13.56 -14.97
CA ARG A 2 6.85 -13.14 -13.81
C ARG A 2 6.50 -11.68 -14.00
N LYS A 3 5.26 -11.38 -14.36
CA LYS A 3 4.74 -10.01 -14.35
C LYS A 3 4.67 -9.58 -12.89
N LYS A 4 5.57 -8.68 -12.48
CA LYS A 4 5.52 -8.03 -11.18
C LYS A 4 4.29 -7.13 -11.17
N LEU A 5 3.17 -7.65 -10.68
CA LEU A 5 2.03 -6.84 -10.30
C LEU A 5 2.40 -6.20 -8.97
N LEU A 6 3.04 -5.02 -9.01
CA LEU A 6 3.19 -4.21 -7.82
C LEU A 6 1.78 -3.87 -7.31
N PRO A 7 1.44 -4.15 -6.06
CA PRO A 7 0.17 -3.70 -5.51
C PRO A 7 0.14 -2.18 -5.54
N LEU A 8 -0.69 -1.67 -6.41
CA LEU A 8 -0.83 -0.24 -6.73
C LEU A 8 -1.18 0.61 -5.49
N ALA A 9 -1.75 0.00 -4.47
CA ALA A 9 -2.14 0.64 -3.23
C ALA A 9 -0.95 1.02 -2.33
N ILE A 10 0.11 0.22 -2.30
CA ILE A 10 1.24 0.41 -1.37
C ILE A 10 2.11 1.58 -1.82
N ALA A 11 2.38 1.72 -3.10
CA ALA A 11 3.21 2.81 -3.63
C ALA A 11 2.61 4.21 -3.38
N THR A 12 1.29 4.31 -3.23
CA THR A 12 0.63 5.62 -3.01
C THR A 12 0.66 6.05 -1.54
N VAL A 13 0.68 5.11 -0.61
CA VAL A 13 0.76 5.40 0.83
C VAL A 13 2.18 5.81 1.21
N LEU A 14 3.21 5.21 0.59
CA LEU A 14 4.62 5.56 0.84
C LEU A 14 4.97 6.99 0.37
N ALA A 15 4.35 7.48 -0.71
CA ALA A 15 4.59 8.85 -1.17
C ALA A 15 4.19 9.94 -0.15
N CYS A 16 3.33 9.61 0.82
CA CYS A 16 2.97 10.52 1.90
C CYS A 16 4.01 10.55 3.04
N VAL A 17 4.88 9.53 3.14
CA VAL A 17 5.90 9.45 4.20
C VAL A 17 7.10 10.36 3.91
N SER A 18 7.41 10.59 2.64
CA SER A 18 8.53 11.46 2.23
C SER A 18 8.35 12.95 2.59
N ALA A 19 7.13 13.38 2.91
CA ALA A 19 6.86 14.75 3.34
C ALA A 19 7.03 14.98 4.86
N ALA A 20 7.35 13.91 5.62
CA ALA A 20 7.43 13.98 7.10
C ALA A 20 8.82 14.35 7.64
N THR A 21 9.76 14.74 6.77
CA THR A 21 11.10 15.19 7.17
C THR A 21 10.98 16.54 7.86
N GLY A 22 11.08 16.55 9.18
CA GLY A 22 11.09 17.78 9.99
C GLY A 22 10.04 17.86 11.09
N LEU A 23 9.23 16.84 11.29
CA LEU A 23 8.30 16.81 12.42
C LEU A 23 9.07 16.56 13.73
N ALA A 24 8.79 17.35 14.76
CA ALA A 24 9.33 17.10 16.09
C ALA A 24 8.81 15.74 16.60
N ALA A 25 9.68 14.99 17.29
CA ALA A 25 9.31 13.71 17.90
C ALA A 25 8.00 13.85 18.72
N GLY A 26 7.04 12.95 18.47
CA GLY A 26 5.72 13.00 19.11
C GLY A 26 4.68 13.89 18.40
N SER A 27 5.05 14.58 17.31
CA SER A 27 4.07 15.33 16.52
C SER A 27 3.09 14.40 15.79
N THR A 28 1.87 14.88 15.63
CA THR A 28 0.81 14.18 14.88
C THR A 28 0.42 15.02 13.69
N GLN A 29 0.41 14.42 12.52
CA GLN A 29 -0.04 15.03 11.28
C GLN A 29 -1.27 14.29 10.76
N VAL A 30 -2.32 15.03 10.42
CA VAL A 30 -3.50 14.51 9.72
C VAL A 30 -3.46 15.00 8.29
N THR A 31 -3.57 14.08 7.35
CA THR A 31 -3.55 14.38 5.91
C THR A 31 -4.80 13.83 5.26
N HIS A 32 -5.53 14.68 4.55
CA HIS A 32 -6.59 14.29 3.63
C HIS A 32 -6.04 14.32 2.22
N PHE A 33 -6.29 13.28 1.45
CA PHE A 33 -5.79 13.20 0.07
C PHE A 33 -6.85 12.67 -0.88
N SER A 34 -6.75 13.12 -2.12
CA SER A 34 -7.51 12.59 -3.25
C SER A 34 -6.63 12.61 -4.50
N PHE A 35 -6.88 11.66 -5.40
CA PHE A 35 -6.17 11.61 -6.68
C PHE A 35 -7.02 10.96 -7.76
N THR A 36 -6.65 11.25 -8.99
CA THR A 36 -7.14 10.57 -10.19
C THR A 36 -5.93 10.21 -11.04
N LYS A 37 -5.79 8.94 -11.39
CA LYS A 37 -4.64 8.49 -12.20
C LYS A 37 -5.01 7.34 -13.13
N PRO A 38 -4.34 7.23 -14.30
CA PRO A 38 -4.35 6.00 -15.08
C PRO A 38 -3.84 4.83 -14.26
N SER A 39 -4.48 3.67 -14.41
CA SER A 39 -4.17 2.47 -13.63
C SER A 39 -4.39 1.22 -14.46
N ASN A 40 -3.82 0.11 -14.00
CA ASN A 40 -4.05 -1.21 -14.57
C ASN A 40 -4.42 -2.18 -13.46
N VAL A 41 -5.57 -2.82 -13.60
CA VAL A 41 -6.07 -3.85 -12.67
C VAL A 41 -6.24 -5.14 -13.45
N CYS A 42 -5.57 -6.21 -13.04
CA CYS A 42 -5.61 -7.52 -13.70
C CYS A 42 -5.31 -7.49 -15.22
N GLY A 43 -4.43 -6.58 -15.64
CA GLY A 43 -4.09 -6.40 -17.06
C GLY A 43 -5.05 -5.47 -17.83
N ILE A 44 -6.09 -4.97 -17.17
CA ILE A 44 -7.11 -4.10 -17.75
C ILE A 44 -6.77 -2.65 -17.46
N SER A 45 -6.62 -1.83 -18.49
CA SER A 45 -6.35 -0.40 -18.35
C SER A 45 -7.62 0.36 -18.01
N GLY A 46 -7.49 1.39 -17.16
CA GLY A 46 -8.59 2.23 -16.73
C GLY A 46 -8.11 3.42 -15.92
N THR A 47 -9.00 3.98 -15.13
CA THR A 47 -8.72 5.13 -14.26
C THR A 47 -9.08 4.79 -12.83
N THR A 48 -8.18 5.12 -11.90
CA THR A 48 -8.48 5.04 -10.46
C THR A 48 -8.70 6.44 -9.90
N VAL A 49 -9.84 6.62 -9.23
CA VAL A 49 -10.13 7.77 -8.38
C VAL A 49 -10.04 7.30 -6.93
N GLY A 50 -9.19 7.93 -6.14
CA GLY A 50 -8.99 7.56 -4.76
C GLY A 50 -9.08 8.75 -3.81
N HIS A 51 -9.52 8.48 -2.59
CA HIS A 51 -9.52 9.45 -1.51
C HIS A 51 -9.31 8.75 -0.17
N GLY A 52 -8.81 9.50 0.80
CA GLY A 52 -8.55 8.94 2.11
C GLY A 52 -8.11 9.98 3.13
N THR A 53 -7.91 9.47 4.33
CA THR A 53 -7.33 10.22 5.44
C THR A 53 -6.26 9.36 6.08
N SER A 54 -5.11 9.94 6.36
CA SER A 54 -4.08 9.31 7.17
C SER A 54 -3.75 10.19 8.38
N VAL A 55 -3.47 9.53 9.50
CA VAL A 55 -2.94 10.13 10.71
C VAL A 55 -1.54 9.56 10.90
N PHE A 56 -0.54 10.38 10.76
CA PHE A 56 0.86 10.02 10.95
C PHE A 56 1.33 10.53 12.31
N ARG A 57 2.12 9.74 13.00
CA ARG A 57 2.78 10.10 14.24
C ARG A 57 4.21 9.57 14.26
N ASP A 58 5.17 10.47 14.40
CA ASP A 58 6.53 10.10 14.75
C ASP A 58 6.56 9.64 16.20
N THR A 59 7.00 8.41 16.44
CA THR A 59 7.11 7.83 17.80
C THR A 59 8.51 8.02 18.38
N GLY A 60 9.41 8.69 17.66
CA GLY A 60 10.82 8.84 18.02
C GLY A 60 11.66 7.60 17.65
N ASN A 61 12.97 7.72 17.80
CA ASN A 61 13.93 6.65 17.49
C ASN A 61 13.84 6.11 16.05
N GLY A 62 13.49 6.98 15.08
CA GLY A 62 13.36 6.59 13.67
C GLY A 62 12.22 5.61 13.39
N ARG A 63 11.17 5.65 14.19
CA ARG A 63 9.96 4.84 14.00
C ARG A 63 8.74 5.73 13.81
N TYR A 64 7.74 5.20 13.13
CA TYR A 64 6.45 5.85 12.99
C TYR A 64 5.29 4.92 13.29
N PHE A 65 4.16 5.53 13.63
CA PHE A 65 2.84 4.94 13.61
C PHE A 65 1.97 5.73 12.65
N MET A 66 1.25 5.04 11.79
CA MET A 66 0.24 5.63 10.93
C MET A 66 -1.06 4.85 11.08
N SER A 67 -2.19 5.53 11.02
CA SER A 67 -3.48 4.89 10.80
C SER A 67 -4.20 5.61 9.68
N GLY A 68 -5.00 4.89 8.92
CA GLY A 68 -5.65 5.49 7.79
C GLY A 68 -6.87 4.72 7.32
N HIS A 69 -7.64 5.43 6.50
CA HIS A 69 -8.72 4.88 5.70
C HIS A 69 -8.56 5.40 4.28
N PHE A 70 -8.62 4.49 3.33
CA PHE A 70 -8.53 4.78 1.90
C PHE A 70 -9.64 4.06 1.16
N VAL A 71 -10.25 4.75 0.20
CA VAL A 71 -11.16 4.16 -0.79
C VAL A 71 -10.68 4.55 -2.18
N GLY A 72 -10.48 3.57 -3.04
CA GLY A 72 -10.13 3.75 -4.45
C GLY A 72 -11.17 3.06 -5.34
N VAL A 73 -11.65 3.76 -6.34
CA VAL A 73 -12.54 3.20 -7.36
C VAL A 73 -11.78 3.14 -8.69
N PHE A 74 -11.55 1.94 -9.17
CA PHE A 74 -11.04 1.70 -10.52
C PHE A 74 -12.21 1.57 -11.48
N THR A 75 -12.14 2.27 -12.62
CA THR A 75 -13.14 2.18 -13.71
C THR A 75 -12.43 1.80 -14.99
N ALA A 76 -12.84 0.69 -15.59
CA ALA A 76 -12.39 0.22 -16.90
C ALA A 76 -12.98 1.05 -18.03
N GLY A 77 -12.45 0.91 -19.25
CA GLY A 77 -12.88 1.68 -20.42
C GLY A 77 -14.35 1.45 -20.83
N ASN A 78 -14.96 0.31 -20.45
CA ASN A 78 -16.37 -0.01 -20.65
C ASN A 78 -17.30 0.53 -19.54
N GLY A 79 -16.78 1.26 -18.55
CA GLY A 79 -17.53 1.85 -17.44
C GLY A 79 -17.73 0.93 -16.24
N ARG A 80 -17.35 -0.35 -16.31
CA ARG A 80 -17.41 -1.24 -15.14
C ARG A 80 -16.35 -0.87 -14.11
N SER A 81 -16.67 -1.01 -12.82
CA SER A 81 -15.80 -0.54 -11.77
C SER A 81 -15.70 -1.47 -10.56
N THR A 82 -14.55 -1.43 -9.92
CA THR A 82 -14.26 -2.13 -8.67
C THR A 82 -13.77 -1.14 -7.62
N THR A 83 -14.07 -1.43 -6.37
CA THR A 83 -13.67 -0.61 -5.22
C THR A 83 -12.65 -1.36 -4.37
N LEU A 84 -11.54 -0.69 -4.07
CA LEU A 84 -10.56 -1.08 -3.06
C LEU A 84 -10.77 -0.23 -1.82
N THR A 85 -10.86 -0.88 -0.67
CA THR A 85 -10.86 -0.20 0.64
C THR A 85 -9.70 -0.71 1.47
N PHE A 86 -9.01 0.21 2.12
CA PHE A 86 -8.02 -0.06 3.16
C PHE A 86 -8.44 0.68 4.43
N ALA A 87 -8.31 0.04 5.58
CA ALA A 87 -8.54 0.69 6.87
C ALA A 87 -7.74 -0.02 7.97
N GLY A 88 -6.90 0.71 8.67
CA GLY A 88 -6.17 0.12 9.79
C GLY A 88 -4.90 0.86 10.16
N PRO A 89 -4.27 0.40 11.23
CA PRO A 89 -2.96 0.89 11.64
C PRO A 89 -1.84 0.29 10.79
N GLN A 90 -0.82 1.10 10.58
CA GLN A 90 0.47 0.74 10.04
C GLN A 90 1.54 1.22 11.01
N LYS A 91 2.51 0.41 11.32
CA LYS A 91 3.61 0.79 12.20
C LYS A 91 4.93 0.26 11.67
N GLN A 92 5.95 1.06 11.76
CA GLN A 92 7.32 0.62 11.63
C GLN A 92 7.75 -0.09 12.92
N THR A 93 8.10 -1.37 12.83
CA THR A 93 8.36 -2.22 14.01
C THR A 93 9.78 -2.10 14.55
N SER A 94 10.72 -1.64 13.70
CA SER A 94 12.10 -1.36 14.06
C SER A 94 12.54 -0.05 13.42
N PRO A 95 13.59 0.64 13.91
CA PRO A 95 14.21 1.71 13.16
C PRO A 95 14.61 1.25 11.76
N ALA A 96 14.60 2.17 10.79
CA ALA A 96 15.18 1.91 9.48
C ALA A 96 16.66 1.55 9.61
N VAL A 97 17.09 0.54 8.89
CA VAL A 97 18.50 0.12 8.85
C VAL A 97 19.12 0.65 7.58
N ILE A 98 20.07 1.56 7.72
CA ILE A 98 20.83 2.13 6.60
C ILE A 98 22.12 1.34 6.47
N ASP A 99 22.35 0.76 5.29
CA ASP A 99 23.62 0.15 4.88
C ASP A 99 24.23 1.03 3.78
N GLU A 100 25.13 1.92 4.20
CA GLU A 100 25.80 2.85 3.28
C GLU A 100 26.73 2.12 2.30
N GLN A 101 27.32 0.98 2.70
CA GLN A 101 28.20 0.21 1.86
C GLN A 101 27.41 -0.49 0.74
N ALA A 102 26.25 -1.05 1.06
CA ALA A 102 25.33 -1.62 0.08
C ALA A 102 24.50 -0.56 -0.65
N GLY A 103 24.46 0.68 -0.17
CA GLY A 103 23.62 1.75 -0.70
C GLY A 103 22.12 1.47 -0.52
N THR A 104 21.74 0.88 0.63
CA THR A 104 20.35 0.45 0.85
C THR A 104 19.78 0.94 2.18
N VAL A 105 18.45 1.03 2.22
CA VAL A 105 17.67 1.25 3.46
C VAL A 105 16.65 0.12 3.58
N THR A 106 16.65 -0.54 4.72
CA THR A 106 15.66 -1.59 5.04
C THR A 106 14.66 -1.08 6.06
N ILE A 107 13.38 -1.22 5.75
CA ILE A 107 12.25 -0.83 6.61
C ILE A 107 11.38 -2.06 6.86
N THR A 108 11.01 -2.29 8.13
CA THR A 108 10.06 -3.35 8.49
C THR A 108 8.75 -2.72 8.93
N THR A 109 7.69 -2.95 8.16
CA THR A 109 6.38 -2.36 8.36
C THR A 109 5.34 -3.43 8.65
N THR A 110 4.54 -3.23 9.71
CA THR A 110 3.41 -4.08 10.06
C THR A 110 2.11 -3.33 9.85
N TYR A 111 1.22 -3.92 9.09
CA TYR A 111 -0.16 -3.48 8.88
C TYR A 111 -1.09 -4.34 9.73
N GLY A 112 -2.16 -3.73 10.24
CA GLY A 112 -3.19 -4.42 11.01
C GLY A 112 -4.60 -4.05 10.55
N GLY A 113 -5.60 -4.82 10.98
CA GLY A 113 -7.00 -4.55 10.66
C GLY A 113 -7.41 -4.98 9.26
N LEU A 114 -8.12 -4.13 8.54
CA LEU A 114 -8.54 -4.36 7.15
C LEU A 114 -7.41 -3.92 6.21
N TYR A 115 -6.52 -4.85 5.88
CA TYR A 115 -5.41 -4.55 4.98
C TYR A 115 -5.91 -4.19 3.57
N GLU A 116 -6.84 -5.00 3.03
CA GLU A 116 -7.49 -4.74 1.75
C GLU A 116 -8.87 -5.38 1.70
N LYS A 117 -9.82 -4.70 1.09
CA LYS A 117 -11.12 -5.24 0.72
C LYS A 117 -11.42 -4.84 -0.72
N PHE A 118 -11.65 -5.83 -1.55
CA PHE A 118 -12.08 -5.62 -2.93
C PHE A 118 -13.57 -5.94 -3.09
N SER A 119 -14.27 -5.09 -3.84
CA SER A 119 -15.69 -5.29 -4.15
C SER A 119 -16.01 -4.79 -5.55
N ILE A 120 -17.06 -5.34 -6.17
CA ILE A 120 -17.72 -4.68 -7.31
C ILE A 120 -18.31 -3.38 -6.79
N THR A 121 -18.12 -2.27 -7.48
CA THR A 121 -18.65 -0.98 -7.05
C THR A 121 -20.16 -1.01 -6.96
N GLY A 122 -20.71 -0.77 -5.77
CA GLY A 122 -22.15 -0.93 -5.51
C GLY A 122 -22.64 -2.38 -5.44
N GLY A 123 -21.75 -3.36 -5.46
CA GLY A 123 -22.05 -4.79 -5.51
C GLY A 123 -21.38 -5.61 -4.39
N PRO A 124 -21.24 -6.92 -4.59
CA PRO A 124 -20.71 -7.81 -3.56
C PRO A 124 -19.22 -7.58 -3.28
N THR A 125 -18.83 -7.93 -2.07
CA THR A 125 -17.41 -8.07 -1.71
C THR A 125 -16.86 -9.34 -2.37
N LEU A 126 -15.70 -9.19 -3.02
CA LEU A 126 -15.02 -10.27 -3.74
C LEU A 126 -13.94 -10.91 -2.89
N SER A 127 -13.18 -10.06 -2.17
CA SER A 127 -12.06 -10.50 -1.34
C SER A 127 -11.85 -9.59 -0.15
N ILE A 128 -11.38 -10.17 0.96
CA ILE A 128 -10.99 -9.46 2.17
C ILE A 128 -9.66 -10.02 2.65
N ASN A 129 -8.66 -9.15 2.73
CA ASN A 129 -7.40 -9.40 3.40
C ASN A 129 -7.43 -8.65 4.74
N ALA A 130 -7.51 -9.38 5.86
CA ALA A 130 -7.64 -8.79 7.19
C ALA A 130 -6.79 -9.53 8.21
N GLY A 131 -6.32 -8.82 9.23
CA GLY A 131 -5.46 -9.38 10.27
C GLY A 131 -4.14 -8.62 10.37
N VAL A 132 -3.02 -9.32 10.40
CA VAL A 132 -1.69 -8.74 10.51
C VAL A 132 -0.82 -9.16 9.33
N VAL A 133 -0.24 -8.18 8.66
CA VAL A 133 0.72 -8.38 7.57
C VAL A 133 1.99 -7.62 7.90
N THR A 134 3.16 -8.26 7.78
CA THR A 134 4.45 -7.58 7.95
C THR A 134 5.29 -7.76 6.69
N PHE A 135 5.76 -6.63 6.17
CA PHE A 135 6.70 -6.58 5.07
C PHE A 135 8.08 -6.11 5.54
N VAL A 136 9.10 -6.66 4.90
CA VAL A 136 10.46 -6.13 4.91
C VAL A 136 10.70 -5.53 3.52
N GLU A 137 10.91 -4.22 3.49
CA GLU A 137 11.08 -3.45 2.26
C GLU A 137 12.50 -2.93 2.18
N VAL A 138 13.13 -3.06 1.03
CA VAL A 138 14.48 -2.57 0.76
C VAL A 138 14.39 -1.49 -0.31
N PHE A 139 14.97 -0.34 0.00
CA PHE A 139 15.03 0.83 -0.88
C PHE A 139 16.48 1.19 -1.18
N LYS A 140 16.70 1.94 -2.26
CA LYS A 140 17.99 2.62 -2.48
C LYS A 140 18.19 3.68 -1.40
N TYR A 141 19.40 3.75 -0.88
CA TYR A 141 19.81 4.87 -0.03
C TYR A 141 20.09 6.10 -0.90
N THR A 142 19.49 7.22 -0.58
CA THR A 142 19.67 8.47 -1.36
C THR A 142 21.03 9.14 -1.14
N GLY A 143 21.73 8.76 -0.06
CA GLY A 143 22.93 9.46 0.44
C GLY A 143 22.61 10.61 1.40
N ASP A 144 21.33 10.96 1.58
CA ASP A 144 20.89 11.99 2.54
C ASP A 144 20.28 11.33 3.78
N PRO A 145 20.89 11.44 4.96
CA PRO A 145 20.37 10.86 6.20
C PRO A 145 19.02 11.48 6.65
N ASN A 146 18.70 12.68 6.19
CA ASN A 146 17.42 13.32 6.49
C ASN A 146 16.29 12.89 5.54
N ASN A 147 16.65 12.34 4.38
CA ASN A 147 15.70 11.76 3.43
C ASN A 147 16.29 10.47 2.83
N PRO A 148 16.47 9.41 3.63
CA PRO A 148 17.30 8.26 3.25
C PRO A 148 16.66 7.36 2.18
N VAL A 149 15.33 7.42 1.99
CA VAL A 149 14.56 6.45 1.21
C VAL A 149 14.42 6.90 -0.24
N GLY A 150 15.00 6.14 -1.16
CA GLY A 150 14.87 6.31 -2.61
C GLY A 150 13.93 5.29 -3.25
N ASP A 151 14.26 4.84 -4.47
CA ASP A 151 13.46 3.86 -5.20
C ASP A 151 13.40 2.50 -4.49
N SER A 152 12.25 1.83 -4.57
CA SER A 152 12.07 0.47 -4.05
C SER A 152 12.89 -0.54 -4.87
N ILE A 153 13.64 -1.38 -4.16
CA ILE A 153 14.43 -2.48 -4.73
C ILE A 153 13.69 -3.80 -4.60
N SER A 154 13.17 -4.10 -3.39
CA SER A 154 12.45 -5.35 -3.11
C SER A 154 11.50 -5.19 -1.94
N GLU A 155 10.48 -6.05 -1.93
CA GLU A 155 9.53 -6.23 -0.85
C GLU A 155 9.41 -7.72 -0.55
N THR A 156 9.43 -8.09 0.72
CA THR A 156 9.30 -9.48 1.19
C THR A 156 8.24 -9.55 2.27
N LEU A 157 7.26 -10.42 2.08
CA LEU A 157 6.28 -10.76 3.11
C LEU A 157 6.97 -11.61 4.18
N SER A 158 7.05 -11.11 5.42
CA SER A 158 7.74 -11.78 6.53
C SER A 158 6.79 -12.37 7.57
N ARG A 159 5.54 -11.87 7.64
CA ARG A 159 4.51 -12.38 8.54
C ARG A 159 3.14 -12.20 7.95
N LEU A 160 2.28 -13.20 8.15
CA LEU A 160 0.90 -13.20 7.69
C LEU A 160 0.03 -13.94 8.72
N ASP A 161 -0.85 -13.19 9.42
CA ASP A 161 -1.80 -13.74 10.38
C ASP A 161 -3.21 -13.25 10.03
N GLY A 162 -4.15 -14.16 9.90
CA GLY A 162 -5.54 -13.90 9.53
C GLY A 162 -5.86 -14.30 8.08
N PRO A 163 -7.07 -14.01 7.59
CA PRO A 163 -7.47 -14.35 6.24
C PRO A 163 -6.85 -13.38 5.22
N HIS A 164 -6.00 -13.90 4.34
CA HIS A 164 -5.33 -13.14 3.29
C HIS A 164 -5.31 -13.91 1.96
N PRO A 165 -6.47 -14.22 1.37
CA PRO A 165 -6.54 -15.07 0.18
C PRO A 165 -5.77 -14.51 -1.02
N ASP A 166 -5.79 -13.18 -1.24
CA ASP A 166 -5.13 -12.56 -2.39
C ASP A 166 -3.62 -12.49 -2.21
N LEU A 167 -3.13 -12.16 -1.01
CA LEU A 167 -1.69 -12.13 -0.74
C LEU A 167 -1.04 -13.51 -0.85
N LEU A 168 -1.76 -14.57 -0.46
CA LEU A 168 -1.27 -15.96 -0.59
C LEU A 168 -1.27 -16.45 -2.03
N SER A 169 -2.10 -15.89 -2.90
CA SER A 169 -2.28 -16.29 -4.30
C SER A 169 -1.62 -15.34 -5.31
N ASP A 170 -0.83 -14.37 -4.85
CA ASP A 170 -0.26 -13.30 -5.70
C ASP A 170 -1.37 -12.56 -6.48
N PHE A 171 -2.51 -12.31 -5.82
CA PHE A 171 -3.71 -11.68 -6.37
C PHE A 171 -4.39 -12.46 -7.52
N SER A 172 -3.99 -13.70 -7.81
CA SER A 172 -4.62 -14.49 -8.87
C SER A 172 -6.09 -14.76 -8.58
N VAL A 173 -6.44 -15.07 -7.32
CA VAL A 173 -7.84 -15.32 -6.91
C VAL A 173 -8.72 -14.10 -7.19
N PHE A 174 -8.25 -12.90 -6.86
CA PHE A 174 -8.95 -11.66 -7.17
C PHE A 174 -9.08 -11.45 -8.69
N CYS A 175 -7.99 -11.61 -9.44
CA CYS A 175 -7.98 -11.38 -10.88
C CYS A 175 -8.83 -12.39 -11.67
N ASP A 176 -8.92 -13.63 -11.20
CA ASP A 176 -9.76 -14.66 -11.82
C ASP A 176 -11.27 -14.31 -11.73
N VAL A 177 -11.67 -13.57 -10.69
CA VAL A 177 -13.06 -13.11 -10.52
C VAL A 177 -13.31 -11.76 -11.18
N ILE A 178 -12.42 -10.77 -10.94
CA ILE A 178 -12.65 -9.40 -11.39
C ILE A 178 -12.30 -9.18 -12.86
N GLY A 179 -11.34 -9.94 -13.40
CA GLY A 179 -10.91 -9.80 -14.79
C GLY A 179 -12.05 -10.00 -15.80
N PRO A 180 -12.78 -11.12 -15.75
CA PRO A 180 -13.96 -11.32 -16.60
C PRO A 180 -15.02 -10.24 -16.40
N TYR A 181 -15.31 -9.84 -15.16
CA TYR A 181 -16.28 -8.78 -14.88
C TYR A 181 -15.88 -7.44 -15.53
N LEU A 182 -14.62 -7.03 -15.43
CA LEU A 182 -14.15 -5.75 -15.99
C LEU A 182 -14.01 -5.77 -17.51
N GLN A 183 -13.92 -6.95 -18.15
CA GLN A 183 -13.81 -7.10 -19.60
C GLN A 183 -15.17 -7.28 -20.31
N ASP A 184 -16.17 -7.71 -19.59
CA ASP A 184 -17.50 -7.94 -20.13
C ASP A 184 -18.10 -6.62 -20.67
N PRO A 185 -18.60 -6.57 -21.91
CA PRO A 185 -19.08 -5.35 -22.55
C PRO A 185 -20.35 -4.76 -21.91
#